data_50d5e341d216f5529956c7fefde66b2b
#
_entry.id   50d5e341d216f5529956c7fefde66b2b
#
_cell.length_a   1.000
_cell.length_b   1.000
_cell.length_c   1.000
_cell.angle_alpha   90.00
_cell.angle_beta   90.00
_cell.angle_gamma   90.00
#
_symmetry.space_group_name_H-M   'P 1'
#
loop_
_entity.id
_entity.type
_entity.pdbx_description
1 polymer ?
#
loop_
_entity_poly.entity_id
_entity_poly.type
_entity_poly.pdbx_seq_one_letter_code
_entity_poly.pdbx_strand_id
1 'polypeptide(L)'
;MPAHTRKWAKVRLLTPFISPLTPFLNSTYQSVTVQTSCFNKAMSYNLRNAIAGEFPAFKINYALVAMGVGDLLNLEKPTISSESTGRLTFSWKDNSNEGSARATDQSFAALYCEELQRWEIRNEGPQRNAGSYTLDVPAFSGKAVHTYIGFLSANTKFVTTSLYAGLIIIR
;
A
#
# COMPACT_ATOMS: atom_id res chain seq x y z
N MET A 1 -5.04 13.62 30.91
CA MET A 1 -6.04 13.19 29.93
C MET A 1 -6.07 11.68 29.83
N PRO A 2 -7.26 11.04 29.78
CA PRO A 2 -7.35 9.59 29.75
C PRO A 2 -6.70 8.99 28.50
N ALA A 3 -5.96 7.90 28.65
CA ALA A 3 -5.33 7.14 27.55
C ALA A 3 -6.34 6.74 26.45
N HIS A 4 -7.58 6.55 26.82
CA HIS A 4 -8.70 6.27 25.94
C HIS A 4 -8.94 7.35 24.87
N THR A 5 -8.87 8.64 25.23
CA THR A 5 -9.09 9.77 24.32
C THR A 5 -8.01 9.81 23.21
N ARG A 6 -6.76 9.54 23.57
CA ARG A 6 -5.64 9.49 22.60
C ARG A 6 -5.80 8.34 21.62
N LYS A 7 -6.22 7.17 22.10
CA LYS A 7 -6.46 6.01 21.24
C LYS A 7 -7.58 6.28 20.23
N TRP A 8 -8.70 6.84 20.69
CA TRP A 8 -9.82 7.18 19.81
C TRP A 8 -9.48 8.24 18.76
N ALA A 9 -8.65 9.23 19.10
CA ALA A 9 -8.20 10.23 18.13
C ALA A 9 -7.42 9.59 16.98
N LYS A 10 -6.53 8.63 17.27
CA LYS A 10 -5.79 7.87 16.23
C LYS A 10 -6.73 7.03 15.37
N VAL A 11 -7.69 6.35 15.97
CA VAL A 11 -8.69 5.54 15.24
C VAL A 11 -9.53 6.43 14.31
N ARG A 12 -10.02 7.57 14.80
CA ARG A 12 -10.79 8.52 13.98
C ARG A 12 -10.01 9.07 12.80
N LEU A 13 -8.69 9.28 12.97
CA LEU A 13 -7.82 9.73 11.90
C LEU A 13 -7.63 8.65 10.83
N LEU A 14 -7.37 7.40 11.25
CA LEU A 14 -6.98 6.33 10.34
C LEU A 14 -8.16 5.63 9.67
N THR A 15 -9.31 5.54 10.33
CA THR A 15 -10.49 4.80 9.82
C THR A 15 -10.94 5.28 8.44
N PRO A 16 -11.19 6.58 8.17
CA PRO A 16 -11.62 7.04 6.85
C PRO A 16 -10.56 6.82 5.76
N PHE A 17 -9.30 6.76 6.14
CA PHE A 17 -8.19 6.46 5.23
C PHE A 17 -8.12 4.97 4.84
N ILE A 18 -8.32 4.06 5.80
CA ILE A 18 -8.21 2.61 5.57
C ILE A 18 -9.54 1.98 5.08
N SER A 19 -10.70 2.50 5.48
CA SER A 19 -11.99 1.90 5.14
C SER A 19 -12.25 1.67 3.65
N PRO A 20 -11.88 2.58 2.73
CA PRO A 20 -12.07 2.37 1.30
C PRO A 20 -11.28 1.18 0.73
N LEU A 21 -10.25 0.75 1.46
CA LEU A 21 -9.35 -0.33 1.06
C LEU A 21 -9.86 -1.73 1.45
N THR A 22 -10.96 -1.84 2.20
CA THR A 22 -11.43 -3.09 2.79
C THR A 22 -11.49 -4.27 1.79
N PRO A 23 -12.03 -4.13 0.57
CA PRO A 23 -12.04 -5.24 -0.40
C PRO A 23 -10.63 -5.70 -0.79
N PHE A 24 -9.71 -4.76 -0.96
CA PHE A 24 -8.31 -5.02 -1.27
C PHE A 24 -7.57 -5.69 -0.11
N LEU A 25 -7.80 -5.24 1.13
CA LEU A 25 -7.15 -5.77 2.32
C LEU A 25 -7.47 -7.25 2.56
N ASN A 26 -8.60 -7.75 2.05
CA ASN A 26 -8.96 -9.16 2.14
C ASN A 26 -7.97 -10.07 1.42
N SER A 27 -7.27 -9.58 0.41
CA SER A 27 -6.22 -10.33 -0.30
C SER A 27 -4.82 -10.10 0.28
N THR A 28 -4.57 -8.95 0.89
CA THR A 28 -3.21 -8.52 1.31
C THR A 28 -2.94 -8.65 2.81
N TYR A 29 -3.98 -8.84 3.62
CA TYR A 29 -3.89 -9.12 5.05
C TYR A 29 -4.49 -10.49 5.39
N GLN A 30 -4.12 -11.51 4.64
CA GLN A 30 -4.65 -12.86 4.83
C GLN A 30 -4.41 -13.36 6.25
N SER A 31 -5.43 -13.99 6.81
CA SER A 31 -5.41 -14.48 8.19
C SER A 31 -5.24 -15.98 8.25
N VAL A 32 -4.24 -16.42 8.99
CA VAL A 32 -4.13 -17.82 9.42
C VAL A 32 -5.10 -18.12 10.57
N THR A 33 -5.66 -17.11 11.22
CA THR A 33 -6.57 -17.26 12.35
C THR A 33 -7.93 -16.61 12.08
N VAL A 34 -8.98 -17.36 12.28
CA VAL A 34 -10.39 -17.03 11.99
C VAL A 34 -10.99 -15.87 12.83
N GLN A 35 -10.25 -15.37 13.83
CA GLN A 35 -10.83 -14.46 14.84
C GLN A 35 -10.74 -12.96 14.56
N THR A 36 -9.97 -12.53 13.57
CA THR A 36 -9.79 -11.09 13.31
C THR A 36 -9.91 -10.79 11.82
N SER A 37 -10.78 -9.84 11.45
CA SER A 37 -10.94 -9.42 10.06
C SER A 37 -9.64 -8.80 9.49
N CYS A 38 -9.44 -8.90 8.18
CA CYS A 38 -8.29 -8.30 7.49
C CYS A 38 -8.24 -6.78 7.71
N PHE A 39 -9.41 -6.13 7.73
CA PHE A 39 -9.53 -4.71 8.10
C PHE A 39 -8.97 -4.42 9.50
N ASN A 40 -9.37 -5.19 10.51
CA ASN A 40 -8.88 -4.97 11.88
C ASN A 40 -7.37 -5.22 12.01
N LYS A 41 -6.82 -6.16 11.23
CA LYS A 41 -5.37 -6.38 11.17
C LYS A 41 -4.66 -5.19 10.54
N ALA A 42 -5.15 -4.70 9.41
CA ALA A 42 -4.61 -3.51 8.76
C ALA A 42 -4.69 -2.29 9.68
N MET A 43 -5.82 -2.07 10.34
CA MET A 43 -5.97 -1.01 11.34
C MET A 43 -4.98 -1.16 12.49
N SER A 44 -4.84 -2.35 13.06
CA SER A 44 -3.92 -2.60 14.18
C SER A 44 -2.46 -2.35 13.78
N TYR A 45 -2.05 -2.79 12.58
CA TYR A 45 -0.70 -2.56 12.08
C TYR A 45 -0.44 -1.06 11.87
N ASN A 46 -1.29 -0.37 11.14
CA ASN A 46 -1.09 1.02 10.78
C ASN A 46 -1.26 1.98 11.98
N LEU A 47 -2.12 1.66 12.96
CA LEU A 47 -2.21 2.41 14.22
C LEU A 47 -0.90 2.39 15.01
N ARG A 48 -0.15 1.30 14.94
CA ARG A 48 1.13 1.17 15.64
C ARG A 48 2.31 1.79 14.89
N ASN A 49 2.28 1.74 13.56
CA ASN A 49 3.45 2.04 12.74
C ASN A 49 3.32 3.35 11.95
N ALA A 50 2.10 3.75 11.55
CA ALA A 50 1.88 4.83 10.60
C ALA A 50 1.28 6.10 11.20
N ILE A 51 1.18 6.21 12.52
CA ILE A 51 0.71 7.44 13.19
C ILE A 51 1.90 8.21 13.75
N ALA A 52 2.02 9.46 13.34
CA ALA A 52 3.04 10.40 13.80
C ALA A 52 2.41 11.57 14.56
N GLY A 53 3.27 12.37 15.22
CA GLY A 53 2.87 13.52 16.00
C GLY A 53 2.36 13.17 17.39
N GLU A 54 1.96 14.20 18.12
CA GLU A 54 1.45 14.10 19.49
C GLU A 54 -0.01 14.57 19.57
N PHE A 55 -0.72 14.10 20.59
CA PHE A 55 -2.10 14.54 20.84
C PHE A 55 -2.14 16.06 21.12
N PRO A 56 -3.10 16.80 20.53
CA PRO A 56 -4.18 16.35 19.65
C PRO A 56 -3.84 16.31 18.15
N ALA A 57 -2.61 16.66 17.74
CA ALA A 57 -2.18 16.88 16.36
C ALA A 57 -1.57 15.61 15.72
N PHE A 58 -2.24 14.46 15.84
CA PHE A 58 -1.83 13.25 15.12
C PHE A 58 -1.93 13.39 13.61
N LYS A 59 -0.97 12.78 12.90
CA LYS A 59 -0.92 12.75 11.43
C LYS A 59 -0.63 11.33 10.95
N ILE A 60 -1.05 11.00 9.72
CA ILE A 60 -0.63 9.78 9.06
C ILE A 60 0.77 10.01 8.48
N ASN A 61 1.70 9.11 8.81
CA ASN A 61 2.98 9.01 8.14
C ASN A 61 2.80 8.03 6.95
N TYR A 62 2.53 8.58 5.78
CA TYR A 62 2.23 7.80 4.58
C TYR A 62 3.37 6.84 4.20
N ALA A 63 4.62 7.20 4.48
CA ALA A 63 5.76 6.34 4.20
C ALA A 63 5.80 5.05 5.04
N LEU A 64 5.10 5.02 6.17
CA LEU A 64 5.02 3.87 7.08
C LEU A 64 3.70 3.11 6.99
N VAL A 65 2.79 3.55 6.12
CA VAL A 65 1.55 2.83 5.86
C VAL A 65 1.85 1.53 5.12
N ALA A 66 1.28 0.41 5.59
CA ALA A 66 1.33 -0.86 4.90
C ALA A 66 -0.05 -1.24 4.35
N MET A 67 -0.08 -1.52 3.05
CA MET A 67 -1.25 -1.97 2.29
C MET A 67 -1.37 -3.49 2.24
N GLY A 68 -0.35 -4.19 2.69
CA GLY A 68 -0.26 -5.62 2.88
C GLY A 68 0.91 -5.91 3.82
N VAL A 69 0.82 -6.99 4.57
CA VAL A 69 1.88 -7.45 5.47
C VAL A 69 2.03 -8.95 5.33
N GLY A 70 3.24 -9.39 5.02
CA GLY A 70 3.56 -10.81 4.87
C GLY A 70 5.04 -11.06 4.62
N ASP A 71 5.36 -12.36 4.48
CA ASP A 71 6.73 -12.87 4.44
C ASP A 71 7.24 -13.21 3.03
N LEU A 72 6.43 -12.94 1.98
CA LEU A 72 6.92 -13.10 0.61
C LEU A 72 8.09 -12.13 0.40
N LEU A 73 9.18 -12.60 -0.21
CA LEU A 73 10.34 -11.75 -0.47
C LEU A 73 9.93 -10.53 -1.31
N ASN A 74 10.31 -9.38 -0.81
CA ASN A 74 9.93 -8.10 -1.42
C ASN A 74 10.78 -7.78 -2.65
N LEU A 75 10.34 -6.77 -3.40
CA LEU A 75 11.13 -6.20 -4.49
C LEU A 75 12.24 -5.30 -3.93
N GLU A 76 13.31 -5.16 -4.69
CA GLU A 76 14.41 -4.27 -4.36
C GLU A 76 14.18 -2.90 -5.01
N LYS A 77 14.30 -1.84 -4.20
CA LYS A 77 14.39 -0.42 -4.61
C LYS A 77 13.45 -0.05 -5.77
N PRO A 78 12.13 -0.11 -5.56
CA PRO A 78 11.20 0.34 -6.59
C PRO A 78 11.44 1.82 -6.89
N THR A 79 11.37 2.17 -8.16
CA THR A 79 11.38 3.54 -8.63
C THR A 79 10.03 3.90 -9.22
N ILE A 80 9.70 5.20 -9.23
CA ILE A 80 8.47 5.73 -9.82
C ILE A 80 8.81 6.83 -10.79
N SER A 81 8.04 6.91 -11.88
CA SER A 81 8.09 8.02 -12.84
C SER A 81 6.73 8.35 -13.40
N SER A 82 6.54 9.60 -13.81
CA SER A 82 5.34 10.07 -14.50
C SER A 82 5.77 10.93 -15.68
N GLU A 83 6.07 10.30 -16.80
CA GLU A 83 6.61 10.96 -18.00
C GLU A 83 5.49 11.41 -18.96
N SER A 84 4.35 10.73 -18.93
CA SER A 84 3.19 11.02 -19.77
C SER A 84 1.99 11.45 -18.92
N THR A 85 1.15 12.30 -19.49
CA THR A 85 -0.05 12.83 -18.82
C THR A 85 -0.96 11.70 -18.33
N GLY A 86 -1.34 11.76 -17.07
CA GLY A 86 -2.23 10.79 -16.43
C GLY A 86 -1.65 9.39 -16.28
N ARG A 87 -0.31 9.23 -16.33
CA ARG A 87 0.34 7.92 -16.22
C ARG A 87 1.39 7.91 -15.11
N LEU A 88 1.42 6.80 -14.39
CA LEU A 88 2.46 6.47 -13.41
C LEU A 88 3.08 5.14 -13.76
N THR A 89 4.40 5.07 -13.77
CA THR A 89 5.16 3.84 -13.96
C THR A 89 5.96 3.51 -12.70
N PHE A 90 5.75 2.30 -12.17
CA PHE A 90 6.64 1.67 -11.22
C PHE A 90 7.67 0.85 -12.00
N SER A 91 8.91 0.83 -11.53
CA SER A 91 9.96 -0.03 -12.07
C SER A 91 10.72 -0.69 -10.93
N TRP A 92 11.14 -1.94 -11.12
CA TRP A 92 11.90 -2.72 -10.14
C TRP A 92 12.86 -3.67 -10.84
N LYS A 93 13.87 -4.13 -10.10
CA LYS A 93 14.74 -5.20 -10.57
C LYS A 93 14.03 -6.55 -10.36
N ASP A 94 14.01 -7.39 -11.39
CA ASP A 94 13.55 -8.77 -11.26
C ASP A 94 14.46 -9.57 -10.31
N ASN A 95 13.89 -10.01 -9.20
CA ASN A 95 14.52 -10.86 -8.20
C ASN A 95 13.79 -12.20 -8.05
N SER A 96 13.14 -12.67 -9.09
CA SER A 96 12.26 -13.85 -9.07
C SER A 96 12.96 -15.18 -8.76
N ASN A 97 14.29 -15.19 -8.78
CA ASN A 97 15.09 -16.37 -8.45
C ASN A 97 15.66 -16.34 -7.02
N GLU A 98 15.27 -15.36 -6.22
CA GLU A 98 15.77 -15.17 -4.87
C GLU A 98 14.74 -15.62 -3.82
N GLY A 99 15.16 -16.40 -2.82
CA GLY A 99 14.34 -16.81 -1.68
C GLY A 99 12.95 -17.31 -2.06
N SER A 100 11.91 -16.69 -1.50
CA SER A 100 10.51 -17.02 -1.76
C SER A 100 9.92 -16.34 -3.01
N ALA A 101 10.65 -15.42 -3.65
CA ALA A 101 10.18 -14.71 -4.85
C ALA A 101 10.08 -15.65 -6.06
N ARG A 102 9.03 -15.48 -6.85
CA ARG A 102 8.78 -16.23 -8.08
C ARG A 102 8.43 -15.29 -9.22
N ALA A 103 8.82 -15.66 -10.44
CA ALA A 103 8.52 -14.89 -11.65
C ALA A 103 7.02 -14.64 -11.84
N THR A 104 6.18 -15.56 -11.38
CA THR A 104 4.72 -15.54 -11.48
C THR A 104 4.02 -14.78 -10.35
N ASP A 105 4.74 -14.23 -9.38
CA ASP A 105 4.14 -13.38 -8.36
C ASP A 105 3.51 -12.16 -9.02
N GLN A 106 2.27 -11.86 -8.66
CA GLN A 106 1.50 -10.80 -9.28
C GLN A 106 1.61 -9.50 -8.51
N SER A 107 1.94 -8.41 -9.19
CA SER A 107 2.03 -7.11 -8.53
C SER A 107 0.66 -6.55 -8.18
N PHE A 108 0.60 -5.79 -7.09
CA PHE A 108 -0.48 -4.88 -6.77
C PHE A 108 0.08 -3.48 -6.55
N ALA A 109 -0.73 -2.47 -6.83
CA ALA A 109 -0.37 -1.09 -6.59
C ALA A 109 -1.53 -0.32 -5.97
N ALA A 110 -1.20 0.66 -5.12
CA ALA A 110 -2.17 1.58 -4.56
C ALA A 110 -1.60 3.00 -4.57
N LEU A 111 -2.43 3.95 -4.96
CA LEU A 111 -2.09 5.37 -4.99
C LEU A 111 -3.09 6.13 -4.13
N TYR A 112 -2.59 7.05 -3.32
CA TYR A 112 -3.42 7.92 -2.50
C TYR A 112 -3.14 9.39 -2.79
N CYS A 113 -4.18 10.12 -3.20
CA CYS A 113 -4.15 11.56 -3.35
C CYS A 113 -4.73 12.21 -2.10
N GLU A 114 -3.87 12.90 -1.32
CA GLU A 114 -4.30 13.55 -0.08
C GLU A 114 -5.26 14.71 -0.37
N GLU A 115 -5.00 15.51 -1.42
CA GLU A 115 -5.86 16.62 -1.81
C GLU A 115 -7.29 16.19 -2.14
N LEU A 116 -7.44 15.04 -2.81
CA LEU A 116 -8.74 14.49 -3.19
C LEU A 116 -9.30 13.50 -2.16
N GLN A 117 -8.52 13.15 -1.13
CA GLN A 117 -8.82 12.08 -0.17
C GLN A 117 -9.28 10.79 -0.85
N ARG A 118 -8.61 10.43 -1.94
CA ARG A 118 -9.01 9.35 -2.84
C ARG A 118 -7.91 8.35 -3.06
N TRP A 119 -8.30 7.08 -3.06
CA TRP A 119 -7.48 5.94 -3.46
C TRP A 119 -7.74 5.53 -4.90
N GLU A 120 -6.69 5.09 -5.56
CA GLU A 120 -6.73 4.28 -6.77
C GLU A 120 -5.97 2.99 -6.51
N ILE A 121 -6.62 1.85 -6.73
CA ILE A 121 -6.10 0.53 -6.37
C ILE A 121 -6.12 -0.37 -7.59
N ARG A 122 -5.05 -1.15 -7.76
CA ARG A 122 -4.91 -2.18 -8.77
C ARG A 122 -4.43 -3.47 -8.12
N ASN A 123 -5.30 -4.50 -8.14
CA ASN A 123 -5.03 -5.80 -7.51
C ASN A 123 -4.30 -6.75 -8.44
N GLU A 124 -4.43 -6.55 -9.75
CA GLU A 124 -3.97 -7.46 -10.79
C GLU A 124 -3.03 -6.70 -11.75
N GLY A 125 -1.82 -6.51 -11.28
CA GLY A 125 -0.75 -5.93 -12.09
C GLY A 125 0.04 -7.01 -12.84
N PRO A 126 1.10 -6.61 -13.56
CA PRO A 126 1.99 -7.55 -14.23
C PRO A 126 2.73 -8.44 -13.23
N GLN A 127 3.25 -9.55 -13.74
CA GLN A 127 4.07 -10.48 -12.97
C GLN A 127 5.41 -9.85 -12.58
N ARG A 128 6.05 -10.41 -11.54
CA ARG A 128 7.33 -9.91 -11.00
C ARG A 128 8.41 -9.78 -12.05
N ASN A 129 8.53 -10.76 -12.96
CA ASN A 129 9.54 -10.76 -14.02
C ASN A 129 9.32 -9.70 -15.11
N ALA A 130 8.19 -8.99 -15.11
CA ALA A 130 7.96 -7.89 -16.03
C ALA A 130 8.86 -6.67 -15.75
N GLY A 131 9.31 -6.49 -14.50
CA GLY A 131 10.21 -5.41 -14.09
C GLY A 131 9.58 -4.02 -14.07
N SER A 132 8.36 -3.86 -14.55
CA SER A 132 7.66 -2.57 -14.56
C SER A 132 6.14 -2.72 -14.57
N TYR A 133 5.45 -1.68 -14.09
CA TYR A 133 3.99 -1.57 -14.10
C TYR A 133 3.56 -0.13 -14.39
N THR A 134 2.92 0.08 -15.53
CA THR A 134 2.36 1.39 -15.89
C THR A 134 0.86 1.42 -15.63
N LEU A 135 0.41 2.46 -14.95
CA LEU A 135 -0.97 2.71 -14.56
C LEU A 135 -1.50 3.95 -15.29
N ASP A 136 -2.68 3.84 -15.87
CA ASP A 136 -3.44 4.99 -16.34
C ASP A 136 -4.28 5.53 -15.18
N VAL A 137 -3.98 6.76 -14.75
CA VAL A 137 -4.58 7.44 -13.59
C VAL A 137 -4.91 8.91 -13.91
N PRO A 138 -5.67 9.19 -15.00
CA PRO A 138 -5.92 10.56 -15.48
C PRO A 138 -6.62 11.43 -14.44
N ALA A 139 -7.38 10.83 -13.51
CA ALA A 139 -8.04 11.55 -12.43
C ALA A 139 -7.05 12.22 -11.46
N PHE A 140 -5.78 11.83 -11.48
CA PHE A 140 -4.72 12.39 -10.62
C PHE A 140 -3.76 13.31 -11.38
N SER A 141 -4.01 13.63 -12.65
CA SER A 141 -3.15 14.57 -13.40
C SER A 141 -3.01 15.90 -12.66
N GLY A 142 -1.78 16.37 -12.53
CA GLY A 142 -1.43 17.58 -11.77
C GLY A 142 -1.45 17.41 -10.25
N LYS A 143 -1.78 16.23 -9.71
CA LYS A 143 -1.89 15.97 -8.27
C LYS A 143 -0.70 15.20 -7.73
N ALA A 144 -0.32 15.50 -6.49
CA ALA A 144 0.64 14.73 -5.73
C ALA A 144 -0.02 13.47 -5.17
N VAL A 145 0.59 12.31 -5.39
CA VAL A 145 0.09 11.02 -4.93
C VAL A 145 1.16 10.24 -4.17
N HIS A 146 0.76 9.64 -3.06
CA HIS A 146 1.55 8.65 -2.34
C HIS A 146 1.40 7.29 -3.04
N THR A 147 2.49 6.58 -3.23
CA THR A 147 2.52 5.37 -4.06
C THR A 147 3.01 4.17 -3.27
N TYR A 148 2.30 3.05 -3.42
CA TYR A 148 2.58 1.79 -2.76
C TYR A 148 2.57 0.66 -3.77
N ILE A 149 3.48 -0.30 -3.60
CA ILE A 149 3.59 -1.49 -4.46
C ILE A 149 3.93 -2.71 -3.63
N GLY A 150 3.49 -3.87 -4.07
CA GLY A 150 3.83 -5.16 -3.49
C GLY A 150 3.47 -6.31 -4.42
N PHE A 151 3.67 -7.54 -3.94
CA PHE A 151 3.38 -8.75 -4.68
C PHE A 151 2.52 -9.72 -3.87
N LEU A 152 1.67 -10.44 -4.59
CA LEU A 152 0.95 -11.62 -4.16
C LEU A 152 1.54 -12.84 -4.89
N SER A 153 1.75 -13.93 -4.18
CA SER A 153 2.10 -15.20 -4.84
C SER A 153 0.97 -15.66 -5.76
N ALA A 154 1.30 -16.37 -6.84
CA ALA A 154 0.34 -16.84 -7.84
C ALA A 154 -0.82 -17.66 -7.24
N ASN A 155 -0.60 -18.36 -6.12
CA ASN A 155 -1.63 -19.08 -5.37
C ASN A 155 -2.35 -18.22 -4.33
N THR A 156 -2.08 -16.93 -4.27
CA THR A 156 -2.64 -15.93 -3.33
C THR A 156 -2.45 -16.23 -1.84
N LYS A 157 -1.56 -17.16 -1.49
CA LYS A 157 -1.32 -17.57 -0.09
C LYS A 157 -0.29 -16.70 0.64
N PHE A 158 0.60 -16.06 -0.12
CA PHE A 158 1.67 -15.24 0.41
C PHE A 158 1.62 -13.84 -0.19
N VAL A 159 1.97 -12.86 0.60
CA VAL A 159 2.01 -11.45 0.22
C VAL A 159 3.29 -10.82 0.73
N THR A 160 3.83 -9.84 0.02
CA THR A 160 4.90 -8.98 0.53
C THR A 160 4.34 -7.98 1.53
N THR A 161 5.15 -7.52 2.48
CA THR A 161 4.85 -6.24 3.11
C THR A 161 5.00 -5.15 2.06
N SER A 162 3.92 -4.39 1.81
CA SER A 162 3.94 -3.38 0.74
C SER A 162 5.01 -2.32 0.99
N LEU A 163 5.64 -1.85 -0.08
CA LEU A 163 6.64 -0.79 -0.04
C LEU A 163 6.02 0.55 -0.46
N TYR A 164 6.35 1.57 0.30
CA TYR A 164 6.14 2.95 -0.10
C TYR A 164 7.21 3.33 -1.13
N ALA A 165 6.79 3.61 -2.37
CA ALA A 165 7.72 3.97 -3.45
C ALA A 165 7.99 5.47 -3.55
N GLY A 166 7.19 6.30 -2.87
CA GLY A 166 7.42 7.74 -2.77
C GLY A 166 6.18 8.58 -3.05
N LEU A 167 6.37 9.90 -2.95
CA LEU A 167 5.40 10.92 -3.35
C LEU A 167 5.80 11.45 -4.74
N ILE A 168 4.85 11.51 -5.67
CA ILE A 168 5.09 12.01 -7.03
C ILE A 168 3.91 12.83 -7.51
N ILE A 169 4.18 13.85 -8.35
CA ILE A 169 3.13 14.57 -9.08
C ILE A 169 2.88 13.84 -10.39
N ILE A 170 1.62 13.44 -10.62
CA ILE A 170 1.21 12.85 -11.90
C ILE A 170 1.20 13.94 -12.97
N ARG A 171 1.86 13.66 -14.07
CA ARG A 171 1.99 14.59 -15.19
C ARG A 171 0.66 14.80 -15.94
#